data_697c9dae218254c22137d99d36561211
#
_entry.id   697c9dae218254c22137d99d36561211
#
_cell.length_a   1.000
_cell.length_b   1.000
_cell.length_c   1.000
_cell.angle_alpha   90.00
_cell.angle_beta   90.00
_cell.angle_gamma   90.00
#
_symmetry.space_group_name_H-M   'P 1'
#
loop_
_entity.id
_entity.type
_entity.pdbx_description
1 polymer ?
#
loop_
_entity_poly.entity_id
_entity_poly.type
_entity_poly.pdbx_seq_one_letter_code
_entity_poly.pdbx_strand_id
1 'polypeptide(L)'
;NILTFDNGNLAPEFRGTDDPISRAIEIEITDTNASIAWSYELPTDLFGFASGNAQKLENGNVLITTVGGGGRSLEVDLDGNIVWEGLYNLSLPDGAVYRSYRLPDLFPSSYSVIIDNLVESNGDTGIYVPVGNSSDIFFTLVNENGYTLPLFCSLSDDQQWFGNQNLQITLPPNSTETISFTGNVSQVNTPNPIQLIVTPVHQTLKSKTLSV
;
A
#
# COMPACT_ATOMS: atom_id res chain seq x y z
N ASN A 1 -15.98 -8.49 6.59
CA ASN A 1 -15.83 -9.85 6.03
C ASN A 1 -14.56 -10.52 6.58
N ILE A 2 -14.58 -11.84 6.63
CA ILE A 2 -13.42 -12.66 7.02
C ILE A 2 -13.03 -13.51 5.82
N LEU A 3 -11.77 -13.39 5.37
CA LEU A 3 -11.20 -14.27 4.35
C LEU A 3 -10.41 -15.39 5.05
N THR A 4 -10.63 -16.63 4.66
CA THR A 4 -9.95 -17.80 5.21
C THR A 4 -9.67 -18.86 4.14
N PHE A 5 -8.69 -19.72 4.43
CA PHE A 5 -8.42 -20.92 3.65
C PHE A 5 -9.00 -22.14 4.37
N ASP A 6 -9.88 -22.86 3.68
CA ASP A 6 -10.48 -24.11 4.13
C ASP A 6 -9.79 -25.28 3.43
N ASN A 7 -9.09 -26.11 4.19
CA ASN A 7 -8.43 -27.30 3.66
C ASN A 7 -9.43 -28.34 3.14
N GLY A 8 -10.63 -28.37 3.71
CA GLY A 8 -11.70 -29.28 3.27
C GLY A 8 -11.51 -30.75 3.65
N ASN A 9 -10.62 -31.07 4.57
CA ASN A 9 -10.30 -32.47 4.89
C ASN A 9 -10.98 -33.02 6.16
N LEU A 10 -11.60 -32.15 6.99
CA LEU A 10 -12.11 -32.57 8.31
C LEU A 10 -13.62 -32.72 8.41
N ALA A 11 -14.37 -32.28 7.41
CA ALA A 11 -15.84 -32.29 7.45
C ALA A 11 -16.48 -32.61 6.07
N PRO A 12 -16.27 -33.81 5.52
CA PRO A 12 -16.79 -34.17 4.20
C PRO A 12 -18.31 -34.01 4.11
N GLU A 13 -19.04 -34.30 5.17
CA GLU A 13 -20.49 -34.17 5.25
C GLU A 13 -21.03 -32.76 5.08
N PHE A 14 -20.23 -31.76 5.37
CA PHE A 14 -20.59 -30.33 5.21
C PHE A 14 -20.19 -29.75 3.85
N ARG A 15 -19.35 -30.42 3.09
CA ARG A 15 -18.89 -29.97 1.77
C ARG A 15 -19.86 -30.29 0.64
N GLY A 16 -20.71 -31.27 0.84
CA GLY A 16 -21.60 -31.75 -0.20
C GLY A 16 -20.92 -32.62 -1.29
N THR A 17 -19.69 -33.06 -1.05
CA THR A 17 -18.88 -33.93 -1.91
C THR A 17 -18.06 -34.90 -1.06
N ASP A 18 -17.82 -36.11 -1.59
CA ASP A 18 -17.00 -37.13 -0.94
C ASP A 18 -15.48 -36.85 -1.16
N ASP A 19 -15.14 -36.11 -2.21
CA ASP A 19 -13.77 -35.77 -2.51
C ASP A 19 -13.33 -34.55 -1.70
N PRO A 20 -12.11 -34.57 -1.10
CA PRO A 20 -11.58 -33.41 -0.41
C PRO A 20 -11.23 -32.30 -1.38
N ILE A 21 -11.78 -31.12 -1.16
CA ILE A 21 -11.52 -29.93 -1.96
C ILE A 21 -11.08 -28.80 -1.03
N SER A 22 -9.90 -28.24 -1.29
CA SER A 22 -9.47 -27.02 -0.63
C SER A 22 -10.04 -25.79 -1.32
N ARG A 23 -10.36 -24.75 -0.54
CA ARG A 23 -10.93 -23.52 -1.08
C ARG A 23 -10.54 -22.30 -0.27
N ALA A 24 -10.50 -21.16 -0.92
CA ALA A 24 -10.53 -19.86 -0.25
C ALA A 24 -11.99 -19.40 -0.15
N ILE A 25 -12.40 -18.90 1.01
CA ILE A 25 -13.75 -18.40 1.25
C ILE A 25 -13.71 -17.04 1.94
N GLU A 26 -14.53 -16.11 1.46
CA GLU A 26 -14.80 -14.84 2.11
C GLU A 26 -16.19 -14.92 2.76
N ILE A 27 -16.22 -14.74 4.06
CA ILE A 27 -17.44 -14.84 4.87
C ILE A 27 -17.88 -13.43 5.23
N GLU A 28 -19.08 -13.07 4.85
CA GLU A 28 -19.77 -11.88 5.32
C GLU A 28 -20.47 -12.19 6.63
N ILE A 29 -20.22 -11.35 7.64
CA ILE A 29 -20.85 -11.45 8.96
C ILE A 29 -21.75 -10.24 9.13
N THR A 30 -23.03 -10.50 9.41
CA THR A 30 -24.03 -9.54 9.84
C THR A 30 -24.39 -9.79 11.31
N ASP A 31 -25.16 -8.93 11.95
CA ASP A 31 -25.50 -9.02 13.37
C ASP A 31 -26.09 -10.39 13.79
N THR A 32 -26.74 -11.08 12.86
CA THR A 32 -27.47 -12.33 13.14
C THR A 32 -27.09 -13.50 12.26
N ASN A 33 -26.34 -13.29 11.18
CA ASN A 33 -26.05 -14.32 10.17
C ASN A 33 -24.61 -14.24 9.67
N ALA A 34 -24.14 -15.39 9.16
CA ALA A 34 -22.91 -15.47 8.39
C ALA A 34 -23.21 -16.16 7.06
N SER A 35 -22.71 -15.63 5.97
CA SER A 35 -22.88 -16.19 4.62
C SER A 35 -21.58 -16.13 3.83
N ILE A 36 -21.40 -17.03 2.88
CA ILE A 36 -20.25 -17.00 1.97
C ILE A 36 -20.54 -15.93 0.91
N ALA A 37 -19.76 -14.85 0.95
CA ALA A 37 -19.83 -13.76 -0.01
C ALA A 37 -19.05 -14.07 -1.30
N TRP A 38 -17.96 -14.84 -1.18
CA TRP A 38 -17.13 -15.28 -2.30
C TRP A 38 -16.44 -16.59 -1.94
N SER A 39 -16.19 -17.44 -2.93
CA SER A 39 -15.41 -18.67 -2.78
C SER A 39 -14.69 -19.03 -4.07
N TYR A 40 -13.52 -19.62 -3.92
CA TYR A 40 -12.76 -20.24 -5.00
C TYR A 40 -12.32 -21.64 -4.58
N GLU A 41 -12.78 -22.65 -5.28
CA GLU A 41 -12.37 -24.04 -5.09
C GLU A 41 -11.12 -24.33 -5.90
N LEU A 42 -10.09 -24.88 -5.25
CA LEU A 42 -8.85 -25.23 -5.92
C LEU A 42 -9.08 -26.48 -6.81
N PRO A 43 -8.36 -26.58 -7.95
CA PRO A 43 -8.23 -27.82 -8.67
C PRO A 43 -7.84 -28.99 -7.76
N THR A 44 -8.36 -30.18 -8.03
CA THR A 44 -8.21 -31.35 -7.16
C THR A 44 -6.75 -31.77 -6.94
N ASP A 45 -5.88 -31.56 -7.93
CA ASP A 45 -4.43 -31.80 -7.84
C ASP A 45 -3.72 -30.79 -6.90
N LEU A 46 -4.37 -29.70 -6.54
CA LEU A 46 -3.90 -28.70 -5.59
C LEU A 46 -4.51 -28.85 -4.19
N PHE A 47 -5.14 -29.97 -3.91
CA PHE A 47 -5.69 -30.26 -2.58
C PHE A 47 -4.62 -30.13 -1.51
N GLY A 48 -4.84 -29.24 -0.54
CA GLY A 48 -3.97 -28.98 0.58
C GLY A 48 -4.47 -29.66 1.85
N PHE A 49 -3.94 -30.81 2.20
CA PHE A 49 -4.36 -31.57 3.38
C PHE A 49 -4.10 -30.86 4.71
N ALA A 50 -3.20 -29.88 4.72
CA ALA A 50 -2.82 -29.10 5.90
C ALA A 50 -2.22 -27.76 5.48
N SER A 51 -2.13 -26.80 6.41
CA SER A 51 -1.55 -25.47 6.16
C SER A 51 -2.28 -24.71 5.06
N GLY A 52 -1.64 -23.67 4.51
CA GLY A 52 -2.22 -22.80 3.51
C GLY A 52 -2.75 -21.51 4.11
N ASN A 53 -2.99 -20.53 3.25
CA ASN A 53 -3.62 -19.26 3.61
C ASN A 53 -4.27 -18.60 2.40
N ALA A 54 -5.16 -17.66 2.67
CA ALA A 54 -5.71 -16.74 1.69
C ALA A 54 -5.45 -15.29 2.16
N GLN A 55 -5.07 -14.42 1.22
CA GLN A 55 -4.82 -13.00 1.46
C GLN A 55 -5.56 -12.18 0.42
N LYS A 56 -6.39 -11.22 0.86
CA LYS A 56 -6.98 -10.21 -0.02
C LYS A 56 -5.90 -9.23 -0.42
N LEU A 57 -5.74 -9.01 -1.71
CA LEU A 57 -4.80 -8.06 -2.26
C LEU A 57 -5.48 -6.70 -2.50
N GLU A 58 -4.70 -5.64 -2.62
CA GLU A 58 -5.21 -4.27 -2.82
C GLU A 58 -5.90 -4.07 -4.17
N ASN A 59 -5.50 -4.84 -5.19
CA ASN A 59 -6.17 -4.86 -6.49
C ASN A 59 -7.53 -5.60 -6.49
N GLY A 60 -7.95 -6.13 -5.33
CA GLY A 60 -9.18 -6.89 -5.16
C GLY A 60 -9.04 -8.39 -5.39
N ASN A 61 -7.92 -8.87 -5.92
CA ASN A 61 -7.64 -10.29 -6.12
C ASN A 61 -7.38 -11.01 -4.78
N VAL A 62 -7.33 -12.33 -4.83
CA VAL A 62 -7.00 -13.17 -3.67
C VAL A 62 -5.76 -14.00 -3.98
N LEU A 63 -4.72 -13.85 -3.13
CA LEU A 63 -3.56 -14.74 -3.14
C LEU A 63 -3.88 -15.95 -2.26
N ILE A 64 -3.84 -17.14 -2.85
CA ILE A 64 -4.11 -18.40 -2.18
C ILE A 64 -2.84 -19.24 -2.16
N THR A 65 -2.47 -19.77 -1.00
CA THR A 65 -1.32 -20.66 -0.86
C THR A 65 -1.78 -22.02 -0.38
N THR A 66 -1.31 -23.09 -1.01
CA THR A 66 -1.61 -24.47 -0.67
C THR A 66 -0.36 -25.34 -0.66
N VAL A 67 -0.35 -26.40 0.14
CA VAL A 67 0.70 -27.44 0.12
C VAL A 67 0.51 -28.42 -1.05
N GLY A 68 -0.66 -28.43 -1.67
CA GLY A 68 -0.98 -29.27 -2.82
C GLY A 68 -0.11 -28.97 -4.04
N GLY A 69 0.02 -29.92 -4.96
CA GLY A 69 0.75 -29.78 -6.21
C GLY A 69 2.24 -29.43 -6.05
N GLY A 70 2.88 -29.85 -4.96
CA GLY A 70 4.26 -29.50 -4.65
C GLY A 70 4.44 -28.08 -4.05
N GLY A 71 3.36 -27.53 -3.49
CA GLY A 71 3.29 -26.19 -2.93
C GLY A 71 3.08 -25.14 -4.01
N ARG A 72 1.94 -24.45 -3.93
CA ARG A 72 1.51 -23.42 -4.90
C ARG A 72 1.06 -22.15 -4.21
N SER A 73 1.31 -21.05 -4.86
CA SER A 73 0.59 -19.79 -4.60
C SER A 73 -0.09 -19.34 -5.89
N LEU A 74 -1.37 -19.04 -5.81
CA LEU A 74 -2.22 -18.62 -6.92
C LEU A 74 -2.74 -17.22 -6.61
N GLU A 75 -2.65 -16.28 -7.55
CA GLU A 75 -3.48 -15.08 -7.50
C GLU A 75 -4.70 -15.29 -8.38
N VAL A 76 -5.87 -15.14 -7.79
CA VAL A 76 -7.16 -15.35 -8.42
C VAL A 76 -7.94 -14.06 -8.41
N ASP A 77 -8.52 -13.69 -9.56
CA ASP A 77 -9.43 -12.55 -9.64
C ASP A 77 -10.82 -12.89 -9.08
N LEU A 78 -11.73 -11.92 -9.00
CA LEU A 78 -13.06 -12.13 -8.46
C LEU A 78 -13.96 -13.00 -9.35
N ASP A 79 -13.60 -13.14 -10.63
CA ASP A 79 -14.30 -13.99 -11.60
C ASP A 79 -13.80 -15.45 -11.58
N GLY A 80 -12.77 -15.73 -10.76
CA GLY A 80 -12.21 -17.08 -10.60
C GLY A 80 -11.10 -17.41 -11.62
N ASN A 81 -10.53 -16.42 -12.31
CA ASN A 81 -9.41 -16.65 -13.21
C ASN A 81 -8.09 -16.60 -12.45
N ILE A 82 -7.21 -17.56 -12.70
CA ILE A 82 -5.82 -17.51 -12.19
C ILE A 82 -5.05 -16.50 -13.05
N VAL A 83 -4.63 -15.39 -12.44
CA VAL A 83 -3.87 -14.31 -13.12
C VAL A 83 -2.37 -14.39 -12.84
N TRP A 84 -1.97 -15.13 -11.82
CA TRP A 84 -0.57 -15.42 -11.49
C TRP A 84 -0.45 -16.73 -10.73
N GLU A 85 0.66 -17.46 -10.94
CA GLU A 85 0.96 -18.69 -10.26
C GLU A 85 2.45 -18.79 -9.91
N GLY A 86 2.74 -19.28 -8.69
CA GLY A 86 4.08 -19.60 -8.22
C GLY A 86 4.16 -21.05 -7.74
N LEU A 87 5.14 -21.81 -8.26
CA LEU A 87 5.44 -23.17 -7.86
C LEU A 87 6.66 -23.19 -6.96
N TYR A 88 6.53 -23.79 -5.76
CA TYR A 88 7.65 -23.92 -4.82
C TYR A 88 8.46 -25.21 -5.02
N ASN A 89 7.88 -26.21 -5.67
CA ASN A 89 8.47 -27.52 -5.89
C ASN A 89 8.93 -28.18 -4.58
N LEU A 90 8.09 -28.09 -3.55
CA LEU A 90 8.30 -28.68 -2.22
C LEU A 90 7.24 -29.75 -1.95
N SER A 91 7.67 -30.95 -1.63
CA SER A 91 6.79 -32.05 -1.22
C SER A 91 7.37 -32.81 -0.03
N LEU A 92 6.50 -33.41 0.78
CA LEU A 92 6.92 -34.23 1.88
C LEU A 92 7.69 -35.48 1.35
N PRO A 93 8.77 -35.93 2.03
CA PRO A 93 9.25 -35.46 3.34
C PRO A 93 10.21 -34.26 3.29
N ASP A 94 10.54 -33.71 2.10
CA ASP A 94 11.61 -32.73 1.91
C ASP A 94 11.20 -31.31 2.37
N GLY A 95 9.91 -31.07 2.53
CA GLY A 95 9.38 -29.82 2.99
C GLY A 95 7.94 -29.57 2.55
N ALA A 96 7.37 -28.47 3.00
CA ALA A 96 6.06 -27.97 2.57
C ALA A 96 6.01 -26.44 2.74
N VAL A 97 5.32 -25.77 1.80
CA VAL A 97 5.02 -24.36 1.98
C VAL A 97 3.91 -24.21 3.05
N TYR A 98 4.20 -23.41 4.07
CA TYR A 98 3.24 -23.20 5.16
C TYR A 98 2.27 -22.05 4.85
N ARG A 99 2.81 -20.92 4.44
CA ARG A 99 2.08 -19.68 4.05
C ARG A 99 2.93 -18.87 3.10
N SER A 100 2.27 -18.05 2.29
CA SER A 100 2.93 -16.94 1.62
C SER A 100 2.08 -15.66 1.71
N TYR A 101 2.75 -14.54 1.66
CA TYR A 101 2.11 -13.22 1.65
C TYR A 101 2.76 -12.38 0.57
N ARG A 102 1.93 -11.62 -0.14
CA ARG A 102 2.41 -10.55 -1.02
C ARG A 102 2.47 -9.26 -0.22
N LEU A 103 3.63 -8.66 -0.22
CA LEU A 103 3.79 -7.29 0.25
C LEU A 103 3.74 -6.37 -0.98
N PRO A 104 3.14 -5.18 -0.86
CA PRO A 104 3.07 -4.24 -1.99
C PRO A 104 4.46 -3.79 -2.45
N ASP A 105 5.38 -3.66 -1.50
CA ASP A 105 6.80 -3.38 -1.73
C ASP A 105 7.63 -3.82 -0.51
N LEU A 106 8.96 -3.68 -0.60
CA LEU A 106 9.87 -4.01 0.52
C LEU A 106 9.85 -2.94 1.63
N PHE A 107 9.35 -1.76 1.33
CA PHE A 107 9.26 -0.63 2.25
C PHE A 107 7.82 -0.12 2.26
N PRO A 108 7.01 -0.48 3.28
CA PRO A 108 5.65 0.02 3.38
C PRO A 108 5.64 1.54 3.57
N SER A 109 5.32 2.33 2.61
CA SER A 109 5.41 3.78 2.44
C SER A 109 6.73 4.25 1.82
N SER A 110 7.02 3.77 0.61
CA SER A 110 8.06 4.33 -0.24
C SER A 110 7.52 5.57 -0.95
N TYR A 111 8.07 6.72 -0.62
CA TYR A 111 7.72 7.97 -1.28
C TYR A 111 8.89 8.96 -1.25
N SER A 112 8.90 9.86 -2.22
CA SER A 112 9.88 10.94 -2.29
C SER A 112 9.20 12.29 -2.20
N VAL A 113 9.94 13.26 -1.66
CA VAL A 113 9.55 14.67 -1.60
C VAL A 113 10.69 15.46 -2.20
N ILE A 114 10.40 16.22 -3.25
CA ILE A 114 11.37 17.03 -3.99
C ILE A 114 11.01 18.50 -3.79
N ILE A 115 12.00 19.32 -3.50
CA ILE A 115 11.85 20.79 -3.45
C ILE A 115 12.04 21.30 -4.88
N ASP A 116 10.99 21.87 -5.44
CA ASP A 116 11.06 22.42 -6.79
C ASP A 116 11.80 23.76 -6.81
N ASN A 117 12.47 24.04 -7.94
CA ASN A 117 13.22 25.28 -8.14
C ASN A 117 14.31 25.57 -7.08
N LEU A 118 14.88 24.51 -6.53
CA LEU A 118 16.02 24.64 -5.60
C LEU A 118 17.22 25.24 -6.33
N VAL A 119 17.79 26.27 -5.76
CA VAL A 119 18.93 27.00 -6.33
C VAL A 119 20.09 26.98 -5.34
N GLU A 120 21.27 26.74 -5.84
CA GLU A 120 22.52 26.86 -5.08
C GLU A 120 23.23 28.19 -5.44
N SER A 121 23.51 29.01 -4.43
CA SER A 121 24.20 30.27 -4.61
C SER A 121 25.17 30.54 -3.44
N ASN A 122 26.43 30.76 -3.75
CA ASN A 122 27.49 31.04 -2.77
C ASN A 122 27.67 30.00 -1.64
N GLY A 123 27.28 28.74 -1.92
CA GLY A 123 27.33 27.64 -0.94
C GLY A 123 26.07 27.50 -0.09
N ASP A 124 25.07 28.36 -0.26
CA ASP A 124 23.75 28.25 0.34
C ASP A 124 22.75 27.67 -0.68
N THR A 125 21.88 26.82 -0.20
CA THR A 125 20.82 26.19 -1.01
C THR A 125 19.47 26.73 -0.56
N GLY A 126 18.63 27.17 -1.51
CA GLY A 126 17.33 27.76 -1.18
C GLY A 126 16.42 27.91 -2.38
N ILE A 127 15.24 28.45 -2.14
CA ILE A 127 14.25 28.79 -3.17
C ILE A 127 14.18 30.30 -3.30
N TYR A 128 14.33 30.84 -4.50
CA TYR A 128 14.04 32.24 -4.76
C TYR A 128 12.54 32.46 -4.89
N VAL A 129 12.00 33.26 -3.98
CA VAL A 129 10.58 33.63 -4.00
C VAL A 129 10.45 35.14 -4.24
N PRO A 130 9.66 35.57 -5.26
CA PRO A 130 9.48 37.00 -5.51
C PRO A 130 8.68 37.66 -4.37
N VAL A 131 9.00 38.91 -4.06
CA VAL A 131 8.20 39.72 -3.14
C VAL A 131 6.85 39.99 -3.74
N GLY A 132 5.78 39.72 -2.97
CA GLY A 132 4.40 39.90 -3.41
C GLY A 132 3.38 39.32 -2.42
N ASN A 133 2.13 39.67 -2.64
CA ASN A 133 1.02 39.24 -1.80
C ASN A 133 0.50 37.84 -2.14
N SER A 134 1.04 37.21 -3.19
CA SER A 134 0.67 35.86 -3.62
C SER A 134 1.88 35.24 -4.31
N SER A 135 2.80 34.73 -3.52
CA SER A 135 4.01 34.08 -3.98
C SER A 135 3.94 32.60 -3.65
N ASP A 136 4.16 31.75 -4.63
CA ASP A 136 4.02 30.32 -4.49
C ASP A 136 5.38 29.63 -4.36
N ILE A 137 5.43 28.59 -3.52
CA ILE A 137 6.50 27.61 -3.47
C ILE A 137 5.93 26.24 -3.79
N PHE A 138 6.73 25.40 -4.45
CA PHE A 138 6.26 24.13 -5.00
C PHE A 138 7.10 22.98 -4.46
N PHE A 139 6.42 21.86 -4.23
CA PHE A 139 7.05 20.59 -3.85
C PHE A 139 6.43 19.47 -4.68
N THR A 140 7.29 18.61 -5.21
CA THR A 140 6.84 17.43 -5.94
C THR A 140 6.85 16.22 -5.02
N LEU A 141 5.71 15.58 -4.87
CA LEU A 141 5.50 14.34 -4.13
C LEU A 141 5.46 13.17 -5.09
N VAL A 142 6.22 12.13 -4.82
CA VAL A 142 6.27 10.91 -5.63
C VAL A 142 5.81 9.75 -4.75
N ASN A 143 4.75 9.05 -5.18
CA ASN A 143 4.36 7.78 -4.59
C ASN A 143 5.06 6.65 -5.35
N GLU A 144 6.01 5.99 -4.70
CA GLU A 144 6.77 4.87 -5.26
C GLU A 144 6.15 3.51 -4.89
N ASN A 145 4.99 3.52 -4.22
CA ASN A 145 4.28 2.30 -3.84
C ASN A 145 3.37 1.81 -4.96
N GLY A 146 3.14 0.51 -4.97
CA GLY A 146 2.11 -0.13 -5.80
C GLY A 146 0.67 0.08 -5.30
N TYR A 147 0.44 0.97 -4.32
CA TYR A 147 -0.86 1.27 -3.73
C TYR A 147 -1.06 2.78 -3.51
N THR A 148 -2.30 3.16 -3.29
CA THR A 148 -2.70 4.55 -3.01
C THR A 148 -2.14 5.01 -1.67
N LEU A 149 -1.46 6.17 -1.65
CA LEU A 149 -0.81 6.72 -0.47
C LEU A 149 -1.45 8.03 -0.03
N PRO A 150 -2.20 8.06 1.08
CA PRO A 150 -2.67 9.29 1.69
C PRO A 150 -1.55 9.94 2.52
N LEU A 151 -1.27 11.21 2.24
CA LEU A 151 -0.25 12.03 2.88
C LEU A 151 -0.87 13.25 3.55
N PHE A 152 -0.31 13.63 4.70
CA PHE A 152 -0.55 14.89 5.37
C PHE A 152 0.72 15.73 5.28
N CYS A 153 0.61 16.93 4.71
CA CYS A 153 1.70 17.88 4.54
C CYS A 153 1.45 19.07 5.47
N SER A 154 2.47 19.44 6.26
CA SER A 154 2.43 20.60 7.15
C SER A 154 3.62 21.49 6.85
N LEU A 155 3.36 22.74 6.48
CA LEU A 155 4.37 23.75 6.21
C LEU A 155 4.37 24.78 7.31
N SER A 156 5.57 25.23 7.71
CA SER A 156 5.80 26.36 8.59
C SER A 156 7.04 27.15 8.13
N ASP A 157 7.11 28.42 8.46
CA ASP A 157 8.22 29.28 8.15
C ASP A 157 8.50 30.30 9.28
N ASP A 158 9.76 30.72 9.42
CA ASP A 158 10.20 31.59 10.52
C ASP A 158 9.64 33.01 10.41
N GLN A 159 9.54 33.56 9.21
CA GLN A 159 9.09 34.93 8.98
C GLN A 159 7.56 35.05 8.90
N GLN A 160 6.83 33.93 8.99
CA GLN A 160 5.36 33.87 8.87
C GLN A 160 4.83 34.46 7.53
N TRP A 161 5.63 34.41 6.47
CA TRP A 161 5.19 34.81 5.12
C TRP A 161 4.21 33.81 4.53
N PHE A 162 4.44 32.53 4.78
CA PHE A 162 3.54 31.44 4.40
C PHE A 162 2.65 31.05 5.58
N GLY A 163 3.11 31.27 6.81
CA GLY A 163 2.42 30.83 8.02
C GLY A 163 2.34 29.31 8.16
N ASN A 164 1.45 28.86 9.03
CA ASN A 164 1.22 27.43 9.20
C ASN A 164 0.13 26.97 8.23
N GLN A 165 0.52 26.20 7.22
CA GLN A 165 -0.41 25.64 6.24
C GLN A 165 -0.39 24.13 6.29
N ASN A 166 -1.57 23.53 6.13
CA ASN A 166 -1.76 22.08 6.12
C ASN A 166 -2.51 21.66 4.84
N LEU A 167 -2.06 20.57 4.25
CA LEU A 167 -2.68 19.97 3.08
C LEU A 167 -2.76 18.46 3.29
N GLN A 168 -3.91 17.87 2.97
CA GLN A 168 -4.04 16.44 2.84
C GLN A 168 -4.22 16.07 1.37
N ILE A 169 -3.43 15.11 0.89
CA ILE A 169 -3.44 14.65 -0.48
C ILE A 169 -3.40 13.13 -0.53
N THR A 170 -4.01 12.54 -1.54
CA THR A 170 -3.98 11.10 -1.77
C THR A 170 -3.39 10.82 -3.14
N LEU A 171 -2.22 10.20 -3.17
CA LEU A 171 -1.51 9.88 -4.40
C LEU A 171 -1.89 8.49 -4.91
N PRO A 172 -2.28 8.33 -6.18
CA PRO A 172 -2.44 7.02 -6.80
C PRO A 172 -1.13 6.21 -6.78
N PRO A 173 -1.18 4.88 -7.02
CA PRO A 173 0.02 4.05 -7.15
C PRO A 173 0.97 4.57 -8.22
N ASN A 174 2.28 4.58 -7.94
CA ASN A 174 3.34 4.96 -8.88
C ASN A 174 3.08 6.31 -9.57
N SER A 175 2.59 7.29 -8.82
CA SER A 175 2.22 8.61 -9.33
C SER A 175 3.05 9.73 -8.74
N THR A 176 3.04 10.85 -9.45
CA THR A 176 3.71 12.09 -9.03
C THR A 176 2.69 13.23 -9.03
N GLU A 177 2.72 14.06 -8.00
CA GLU A 177 1.85 15.24 -7.86
C GLU A 177 2.65 16.41 -7.35
N THR A 178 2.42 17.60 -7.89
CA THR A 178 3.04 18.85 -7.39
C THR A 178 2.03 19.60 -6.53
N ILE A 179 2.44 19.90 -5.30
CA ILE A 179 1.68 20.72 -4.36
C ILE A 179 2.29 22.12 -4.27
N SER A 180 1.49 23.12 -3.95
CA SER A 180 1.93 24.48 -3.75
C SER A 180 1.44 25.06 -2.44
N PHE A 181 2.25 25.96 -1.87
CA PHE A 181 1.88 26.80 -0.74
C PHE A 181 2.05 28.25 -1.14
N THR A 182 1.04 29.06 -0.87
CA THR A 182 0.99 30.48 -1.22
C THR A 182 1.24 31.33 0.00
N GLY A 183 2.13 32.31 -0.12
CA GLY A 183 2.49 33.24 0.95
C GLY A 183 2.51 34.70 0.54
N ASN A 184 2.67 35.56 1.53
CA ASN A 184 2.85 37.00 1.37
C ASN A 184 4.30 37.37 1.73
N VAL A 185 5.15 37.46 0.74
CA VAL A 185 6.56 37.76 0.91
C VAL A 185 6.78 39.29 0.95
N SER A 186 7.11 39.80 2.11
CA SER A 186 7.14 41.26 2.39
C SER A 186 8.53 41.91 2.35
N GLN A 187 9.59 41.10 2.33
CA GLN A 187 10.96 41.64 2.43
C GLN A 187 11.88 41.10 1.33
N VAL A 188 12.77 41.98 0.84
CA VAL A 188 13.77 41.62 -0.17
C VAL A 188 15.05 41.13 0.54
N ASN A 189 15.70 40.12 -0.06
CA ASN A 189 17.01 39.61 0.41
C ASN A 189 17.03 39.19 1.89
N THR A 190 15.93 38.75 2.42
CA THR A 190 15.82 38.25 3.80
C THR A 190 15.66 36.73 3.76
N PRO A 191 16.54 35.96 4.40
CA PRO A 191 16.35 34.51 4.54
C PRO A 191 15.11 34.22 5.35
N ASN A 192 14.36 33.19 4.92
CA ASN A 192 13.20 32.69 5.63
C ASN A 192 13.25 31.15 5.66
N PRO A 193 13.80 30.56 6.72
CA PRO A 193 13.81 29.12 6.87
C PRO A 193 12.40 28.56 6.80
N ILE A 194 12.18 27.63 5.88
CA ILE A 194 10.91 26.96 5.65
C ILE A 194 11.08 25.48 6.02
N GLN A 195 10.11 24.94 6.74
CA GLN A 195 10.04 23.53 7.06
C GLN A 195 8.77 22.92 6.48
N LEU A 196 8.94 21.85 5.69
CA LEU A 196 7.83 21.00 5.23
C LEU A 196 7.95 19.63 5.89
N ILE A 197 6.90 19.21 6.57
CA ILE A 197 6.78 17.85 7.13
C ILE A 197 5.73 17.11 6.31
N VAL A 198 6.11 15.98 5.73
CA VAL A 198 5.22 15.10 4.97
C VAL A 198 5.09 13.79 5.71
N THR A 199 3.86 13.41 6.06
CA THR A 199 3.55 12.27 6.91
C THR A 199 2.53 11.36 6.24
N PRO A 200 2.85 10.07 6.01
CA PRO A 200 1.84 9.09 5.61
C PRO A 200 0.79 8.92 6.69
N VAL A 201 -0.50 9.02 6.34
CA VAL A 201 -1.61 9.03 7.31
C VAL A 201 -1.63 7.77 8.19
N HIS A 202 -1.29 6.62 7.62
CA HIS A 202 -1.30 5.33 8.33
C HIS A 202 0.06 4.92 8.92
N GLN A 203 1.12 5.71 8.70
CA GLN A 203 2.48 5.39 9.14
C GLN A 203 3.23 6.65 9.58
N THR A 204 2.78 7.26 10.65
CA THR A 204 3.31 8.53 11.16
C THR A 204 4.81 8.51 11.51
N LEU A 205 5.36 7.32 11.82
CA LEU A 205 6.80 7.14 12.06
C LEU A 205 7.65 7.27 10.79
N LYS A 206 7.03 7.34 9.61
CA LYS A 206 7.71 7.49 8.30
C LYS A 206 7.66 8.93 7.78
N SER A 207 7.41 9.89 8.65
CA SER A 207 7.46 11.31 8.28
C SER A 207 8.81 11.71 7.72
N LYS A 208 8.79 12.56 6.69
CA LYS A 208 9.96 13.23 6.14
C LYS A 208 9.87 14.70 6.46
N THR A 209 10.99 15.26 6.93
CA THR A 209 11.12 16.70 7.18
C THR A 209 12.14 17.27 6.20
N LEU A 210 11.73 18.28 5.45
CA LEU A 210 12.58 19.05 4.57
C LEU A 210 12.71 20.45 5.16
N SER A 211 13.92 20.97 5.12
CA SER A 211 14.22 22.36 5.52
C SER A 211 14.95 23.07 4.39
N VAL A 212 14.53 24.25 4.05
CA VAL A 212 15.06 25.07 2.97
C VAL A 212 14.98 26.57 3.35
#